data_d2e254782ac749929fffb685dcaca748
#
_entry.id   d2e254782ac749929fffb685dcaca748
#
_cell.length_a   1.000
_cell.length_b   1.000
_cell.length_c   1.000
_cell.angle_alpha   90.00
_cell.angle_beta   90.00
_cell.angle_gamma   90.00
#
_symmetry.space_group_name_H-M   'P 1'
#
loop_
_entity.id
_entity.type
_entity.pdbx_description
1 polymer ?
#
loop_
_entity_poly.entity_id
_entity_poly.type
_entity_poly.pdbx_seq_one_letter_code
_entity_poly.pdbx_strand_id
1 'polypeptide(L)'
;MTTNPNQRESLTAISQRRLQAVKSKSIYVLPNAFTAAALFSAFYGIIAAMNSDFLSAAIAVFFSMLFDGMDGRVARLTHTQSEFGVQMDSLADGVSFGIAPGLIVYEYTLKGLGKLGWAIAFVYALCALLRLARFNCNVGVVSKNYFQGLPSPAAAALVCGFVWLCVEGHLPDFAQPYTSEIAAVVTLYAGLTMVSNAPFFSGKSYAVVKTIPFWVIAVGTLLFIVISSNTSLSIFVLFCLYALSGYAYGFYCYWTGRPNPIQADIARSLAQQQAEQAEGDVH
;
A
#
# COMPACT_ATOMS: atom_id res chain seq x y z
N MET A 1 -21.95 -58.55 15.96
CA MET A 1 -22.06 -57.69 14.75
C MET A 1 -20.64 -57.24 14.35
N THR A 2 -20.01 -57.95 13.45
CA THR A 2 -18.64 -57.67 12.96
C THR A 2 -18.75 -56.75 11.74
N THR A 3 -18.39 -55.51 11.93
CA THR A 3 -18.32 -54.52 10.81
C THR A 3 -17.25 -54.99 9.82
N ASN A 4 -17.65 -55.12 8.57
CA ASN A 4 -16.81 -55.56 7.44
C ASN A 4 -15.57 -54.66 7.32
N PRO A 5 -14.32 -55.19 7.29
CA PRO A 5 -13.08 -54.40 7.23
C PRO A 5 -13.03 -53.44 6.04
N ASN A 6 -13.62 -53.77 4.88
CA ASN A 6 -13.72 -52.89 3.71
C ASN A 6 -14.60 -51.65 3.95
N GLN A 7 -15.57 -51.69 4.86
CA GLN A 7 -16.36 -50.52 5.25
C GLN A 7 -15.59 -49.56 6.16
N ARG A 8 -14.69 -50.09 7.03
CA ARG A 8 -13.84 -49.26 7.89
C ARG A 8 -12.77 -48.51 7.09
N GLU A 9 -12.17 -49.18 6.11
CA GLU A 9 -11.20 -48.52 5.21
C GLU A 9 -11.85 -47.42 4.35
N SER A 10 -13.07 -47.62 3.84
CA SER A 10 -13.80 -46.60 3.06
C SER A 10 -14.20 -45.38 3.92
N LEU A 11 -14.61 -45.59 5.17
CA LEU A 11 -14.96 -44.54 6.12
C LEU A 11 -13.73 -43.72 6.56
N THR A 12 -12.60 -44.36 6.78
CA THR A 12 -11.33 -43.67 7.12
C THR A 12 -10.83 -42.86 5.92
N ALA A 13 -10.90 -43.38 4.70
CA ALA A 13 -10.53 -42.67 3.47
C ALA A 13 -11.43 -41.46 3.20
N ILE A 14 -12.73 -41.58 3.44
CA ILE A 14 -13.70 -40.47 3.30
C ILE A 14 -13.43 -39.39 4.38
N SER A 15 -13.17 -39.80 5.62
CA SER A 15 -12.86 -38.87 6.70
C SER A 15 -11.53 -38.13 6.47
N GLN A 16 -10.51 -38.80 5.96
CA GLN A 16 -9.22 -38.20 5.60
C GLN A 16 -9.38 -37.21 4.43
N ARG A 17 -10.14 -37.55 3.39
CA ARG A 17 -10.45 -36.63 2.28
C ARG A 17 -11.22 -35.40 2.76
N ARG A 18 -12.18 -35.55 3.67
CA ARG A 18 -12.91 -34.43 4.27
C ARG A 18 -11.99 -33.56 5.14
N LEU A 19 -11.12 -34.15 5.94
CA LEU A 19 -10.13 -33.43 6.75
C LEU A 19 -9.12 -32.67 5.88
N GLN A 20 -8.64 -33.27 4.78
CA GLN A 20 -7.78 -32.60 3.81
C GLN A 20 -8.50 -31.46 3.08
N ALA A 21 -9.75 -31.66 2.68
CA ALA A 21 -10.57 -30.62 2.05
C ALA A 21 -10.89 -29.47 3.01
N VAL A 22 -11.12 -29.74 4.28
CA VAL A 22 -11.31 -28.69 5.32
C VAL A 22 -10.00 -27.97 5.61
N LYS A 23 -8.87 -28.67 5.71
CA LYS A 23 -7.55 -28.05 5.87
C LYS A 23 -7.21 -27.14 4.68
N SER A 24 -7.45 -27.60 3.45
CA SER A 24 -7.18 -26.76 2.27
C SER A 24 -8.09 -25.51 2.25
N LYS A 25 -9.38 -25.62 2.55
CA LYS A 25 -10.28 -24.47 2.64
C LYS A 25 -9.92 -23.50 3.77
N SER A 26 -9.52 -24.01 4.95
CA SER A 26 -9.10 -23.17 6.09
C SER A 26 -7.86 -22.33 5.79
N ILE A 27 -6.93 -22.85 5.00
CA ILE A 27 -5.68 -22.15 4.66
C ILE A 27 -5.97 -20.94 3.74
N TYR A 28 -6.98 -21.00 2.86
CA TYR A 28 -7.41 -19.87 2.02
C TYR A 28 -8.12 -18.75 2.80
N VAL A 29 -8.68 -19.05 3.98
CA VAL A 29 -9.37 -18.05 4.81
C VAL A 29 -8.38 -17.10 5.47
N LEU A 30 -7.19 -17.56 5.80
CA LEU A 30 -6.22 -16.80 6.59
C LEU A 30 -5.75 -15.49 5.89
N PRO A 31 -5.30 -15.49 4.62
CA PRO A 31 -4.96 -14.23 3.93
C PRO A 31 -6.14 -13.27 3.85
N ASN A 32 -7.31 -13.77 3.45
CA ASN A 32 -8.51 -12.94 3.34
C ASN A 32 -8.96 -12.36 4.69
N ALA A 33 -8.65 -13.01 5.82
CA ALA A 33 -8.90 -12.47 7.14
C ALA A 33 -8.02 -11.25 7.45
N PHE A 34 -6.75 -11.24 7.00
CA PHE A 34 -5.88 -10.07 7.12
C PHE A 34 -6.36 -8.91 6.24
N THR A 35 -6.75 -9.18 5.00
CA THR A 35 -7.37 -8.19 4.10
C THR A 35 -8.64 -7.60 4.73
N ALA A 36 -9.50 -8.46 5.31
CA ALA A 36 -10.70 -8.02 6.03
C ALA A 36 -10.36 -7.18 7.27
N ALA A 37 -9.30 -7.54 8.01
CA ALA A 37 -8.82 -6.77 9.16
C ALA A 37 -8.25 -5.40 8.73
N ALA A 38 -7.54 -5.33 7.60
CA ALA A 38 -7.08 -4.07 7.02
C ALA A 38 -8.26 -3.16 6.67
N LEU A 39 -9.25 -3.70 5.95
CA LEU A 39 -10.47 -2.98 5.60
C LEU A 39 -11.24 -2.52 6.85
N PHE A 40 -11.39 -3.40 7.86
CA PHE A 40 -12.05 -3.06 9.12
C PHE A 40 -11.33 -1.92 9.84
N SER A 41 -10.00 -1.96 9.90
CA SER A 41 -9.19 -0.90 10.53
C SER A 41 -9.38 0.44 9.82
N ALA A 42 -9.35 0.46 8.48
CA ALA A 42 -9.58 1.67 7.69
C ALA A 42 -11.00 2.21 7.88
N PHE A 43 -12.01 1.32 7.89
CA PHE A 43 -13.39 1.69 8.15
C PHE A 43 -13.59 2.28 9.55
N TYR A 44 -12.97 1.66 10.57
CA TYR A 44 -12.94 2.21 11.92
C TYR A 44 -12.30 3.62 11.94
N GLY A 45 -11.21 3.83 11.18
CA GLY A 45 -10.58 5.14 11.03
C GLY A 45 -11.54 6.22 10.50
N ILE A 46 -12.38 5.88 9.52
CA ILE A 46 -13.42 6.79 9.01
C ILE A 46 -14.43 7.13 10.12
N ILE A 47 -14.92 6.12 10.86
CA ILE A 47 -15.87 6.33 11.97
C ILE A 47 -15.25 7.18 13.08
N ALA A 48 -13.99 6.95 13.42
CA ALA A 48 -13.26 7.74 14.42
C ALA A 48 -13.15 9.21 13.97
N ALA A 49 -12.83 9.47 12.71
CA ALA A 49 -12.77 10.84 12.16
C ALA A 49 -14.13 11.54 12.19
N MET A 50 -15.22 10.83 11.88
CA MET A 50 -16.59 11.37 12.01
C MET A 50 -16.96 11.74 13.44
N ASN A 51 -16.36 11.08 14.44
CA ASN A 51 -16.49 11.38 15.87
C ASN A 51 -15.44 12.38 16.38
N SER A 52 -14.66 13.01 15.48
CA SER A 52 -13.59 13.96 15.80
C SER A 52 -12.40 13.34 16.57
N ASP A 53 -12.29 12.02 16.61
CA ASP A 53 -11.12 11.31 17.14
C ASP A 53 -10.09 11.08 16.01
N PHE A 54 -9.40 12.16 15.65
CA PHE A 54 -8.47 12.16 14.52
C PHE A 54 -7.17 11.40 14.80
N LEU A 55 -6.78 11.28 16.08
CA LEU A 55 -5.61 10.48 16.46
C LEU A 55 -5.86 9.00 16.17
N SER A 56 -6.96 8.46 16.70
CA SER A 56 -7.36 7.08 16.44
C SER A 56 -7.61 6.83 14.96
N ALA A 57 -8.19 7.81 14.25
CA ALA A 57 -8.42 7.72 12.81
C ALA A 57 -7.12 7.56 12.02
N ALA A 58 -6.12 8.40 12.30
CA ALA A 58 -4.81 8.32 11.64
C ALA A 58 -4.10 7.00 11.96
N ILE A 59 -4.04 6.61 13.24
CA ILE A 59 -3.40 5.36 13.69
C ILE A 59 -4.08 4.13 13.05
N ALA A 60 -5.40 4.13 12.90
CA ALA A 60 -6.13 3.05 12.27
C ALA A 60 -5.70 2.79 10.82
N VAL A 61 -5.38 3.84 10.05
CA VAL A 61 -4.83 3.68 8.69
C VAL A 61 -3.46 3.02 8.71
N PHE A 62 -2.60 3.34 9.69
CA PHE A 62 -1.30 2.65 9.84
C PHE A 62 -1.47 1.17 10.22
N PHE A 63 -2.45 0.83 11.07
CA PHE A 63 -2.80 -0.57 11.33
C PHE A 63 -3.33 -1.27 10.08
N SER A 64 -4.14 -0.57 9.27
CA SER A 64 -4.59 -1.10 7.98
C SER A 64 -3.42 -1.46 7.07
N MET A 65 -2.39 -0.58 6.96
CA MET A 65 -1.16 -0.88 6.21
C MET A 65 -0.40 -2.10 6.75
N LEU A 66 -0.38 -2.27 8.08
CA LEU A 66 0.27 -3.42 8.70
C LEU A 66 -0.42 -4.73 8.30
N PHE A 67 -1.75 -4.78 8.41
CA PHE A 67 -2.54 -5.96 8.05
C PHE A 67 -2.45 -6.29 6.56
N ASP A 68 -2.51 -5.26 5.69
CA ASP A 68 -2.32 -5.37 4.25
C ASP A 68 -0.93 -5.94 3.90
N GLY A 69 0.13 -5.42 4.52
CA GLY A 69 1.47 -5.97 4.32
C GLY A 69 1.64 -7.42 4.80
N MET A 70 0.77 -7.89 5.71
CA MET A 70 0.79 -9.27 6.22
C MET A 70 0.05 -10.24 5.31
N ASP A 71 -1.10 -9.87 4.72
CA ASP A 71 -1.92 -10.79 3.90
C ASP A 71 -1.18 -11.31 2.68
N GLY A 72 -0.53 -10.44 1.92
CA GLY A 72 0.29 -10.83 0.78
C GLY A 72 1.53 -11.66 1.15
N ARG A 73 2.11 -11.48 2.36
CA ARG A 73 3.19 -12.33 2.87
C ARG A 73 2.66 -13.70 3.27
N VAL A 74 1.56 -13.74 4.00
CA VAL A 74 0.90 -14.98 4.44
C VAL A 74 0.44 -15.79 3.24
N ALA A 75 -0.21 -15.17 2.24
CA ALA A 75 -0.64 -15.86 1.02
C ALA A 75 0.52 -16.52 0.26
N ARG A 76 1.69 -15.85 0.19
CA ARG A 76 2.89 -16.42 -0.43
C ARG A 76 3.50 -17.56 0.38
N LEU A 77 3.58 -17.42 1.70
CA LEU A 77 4.14 -18.44 2.59
C LEU A 77 3.28 -19.72 2.66
N THR A 78 1.97 -19.54 2.54
CA THR A 78 1.01 -20.65 2.59
C THR A 78 0.66 -21.22 1.22
N HIS A 79 1.19 -20.64 0.13
CA HIS A 79 0.87 -21.01 -1.26
C HIS A 79 -0.64 -21.00 -1.55
N THR A 80 -1.37 -20.03 -0.96
CA THR A 80 -2.84 -19.93 -1.04
C THR A 80 -3.30 -18.71 -1.83
N GLN A 81 -2.56 -18.30 -2.82
CA GLN A 81 -2.95 -17.21 -3.71
C GLN A 81 -4.18 -17.64 -4.53
N SER A 82 -5.24 -16.81 -4.51
CA SER A 82 -6.45 -17.03 -5.30
C SER A 82 -6.81 -15.75 -6.06
N GLU A 83 -7.47 -15.89 -7.21
CA GLU A 83 -7.97 -14.75 -7.98
C GLU A 83 -8.93 -13.89 -7.16
N PHE A 84 -9.80 -14.55 -6.38
CA PHE A 84 -10.71 -13.86 -5.46
C PHE A 84 -9.94 -13.03 -4.42
N GLY A 85 -8.89 -13.58 -3.81
CA GLY A 85 -8.04 -12.87 -2.84
C GLY A 85 -7.38 -11.63 -3.43
N VAL A 86 -6.85 -11.73 -4.65
CA VAL A 86 -6.25 -10.60 -5.36
C VAL A 86 -7.26 -9.49 -5.65
N GLN A 87 -8.49 -9.84 -6.04
CA GLN A 87 -9.54 -8.83 -6.27
C GLN A 87 -10.02 -8.19 -4.96
N MET A 88 -10.19 -9.00 -3.91
CA MET A 88 -10.61 -8.50 -2.60
C MET A 88 -9.54 -7.56 -2.00
N ASP A 89 -8.26 -7.89 -2.13
CA ASP A 89 -7.12 -7.08 -1.74
C ASP A 89 -7.13 -5.71 -2.45
N SER A 90 -7.28 -5.71 -3.78
CA SER A 90 -7.38 -4.47 -4.55
C SER A 90 -8.57 -3.58 -4.15
N LEU A 91 -9.72 -4.17 -3.83
CA LEU A 91 -10.89 -3.43 -3.35
C LEU A 91 -10.67 -2.87 -1.94
N ALA A 92 -10.09 -3.67 -1.05
CA ALA A 92 -9.73 -3.26 0.29
C ALA A 92 -8.71 -2.11 0.27
N ASP A 93 -7.69 -2.20 -0.58
CA ASP A 93 -6.69 -1.14 -0.81
C ASP A 93 -7.32 0.18 -1.25
N GLY A 94 -8.29 0.12 -2.16
CA GLY A 94 -9.01 1.29 -2.63
C GLY A 94 -9.73 2.03 -1.51
N VAL A 95 -10.32 1.30 -0.57
CA VAL A 95 -10.96 1.87 0.62
C VAL A 95 -9.90 2.33 1.63
N SER A 96 -8.94 1.48 1.96
CA SER A 96 -7.97 1.70 3.05
C SER A 96 -6.99 2.83 2.76
N PHE A 97 -6.52 2.95 1.53
CA PHE A 97 -5.47 3.91 1.15
C PHE A 97 -5.95 4.99 0.18
N GLY A 98 -7.17 4.85 -0.35
CA GLY A 98 -7.79 5.88 -1.18
C GLY A 98 -8.87 6.64 -0.43
N ILE A 99 -9.97 5.98 -0.09
CA ILE A 99 -11.15 6.64 0.46
C ILE A 99 -10.92 7.10 1.91
N ALA A 100 -10.42 6.22 2.78
CA ALA A 100 -10.29 6.51 4.21
C ALA A 100 -9.35 7.71 4.48
N PRO A 101 -8.13 7.80 3.95
CA PRO A 101 -7.28 8.97 4.17
C PRO A 101 -7.88 10.28 3.64
N GLY A 102 -8.54 10.21 2.46
CA GLY A 102 -9.22 11.37 1.89
C GLY A 102 -10.35 11.90 2.78
N LEU A 103 -11.17 11.00 3.37
CA LEU A 103 -12.23 11.38 4.28
C LEU A 103 -11.70 11.85 5.64
N ILE A 104 -10.66 11.21 6.16
CA ILE A 104 -10.04 11.60 7.45
C ILE A 104 -9.49 13.03 7.37
N VAL A 105 -8.71 13.35 6.34
CA VAL A 105 -8.16 14.71 6.19
C VAL A 105 -9.26 15.73 5.86
N TYR A 106 -10.31 15.32 5.16
CA TYR A 106 -11.48 16.16 4.90
C TYR A 106 -12.18 16.55 6.18
N GLU A 107 -12.55 15.57 7.02
CA GLU A 107 -13.20 15.81 8.31
C GLU A 107 -12.30 16.60 9.27
N TYR A 108 -10.98 16.35 9.24
CA TYR A 108 -10.03 17.02 10.12
C TYR A 108 -9.96 18.53 9.83
N THR A 109 -9.77 18.92 8.58
CA THR A 109 -9.47 20.33 8.28
C THR A 109 -9.96 20.82 6.91
N LEU A 110 -10.01 19.98 5.86
CA LEU A 110 -10.37 20.44 4.52
C LEU A 110 -11.83 20.90 4.41
N LYS A 111 -12.68 20.46 5.31
CA LYS A 111 -14.08 20.88 5.41
C LYS A 111 -14.22 22.41 5.53
N GLY A 112 -13.24 23.07 6.18
CA GLY A 112 -13.15 24.52 6.27
C GLY A 112 -12.96 25.26 4.93
N LEU A 113 -12.43 24.58 3.91
CA LEU A 113 -12.25 25.12 2.55
C LEU A 113 -13.52 25.01 1.67
N GLY A 114 -14.63 24.54 2.24
CA GLY A 114 -15.91 24.43 1.54
C GLY A 114 -15.84 23.53 0.31
N LYS A 115 -16.26 24.04 -0.87
CA LYS A 115 -16.29 23.25 -2.11
C LYS A 115 -14.92 22.74 -2.57
N LEU A 116 -13.86 23.47 -2.30
CA LEU A 116 -12.50 23.05 -2.65
C LEU A 116 -12.04 21.86 -1.77
N GLY A 117 -12.39 21.86 -0.50
CA GLY A 117 -11.97 20.81 0.42
C GLY A 117 -12.45 19.42 0.02
N TRP A 118 -13.75 19.24 -0.25
CA TRP A 118 -14.24 17.94 -0.67
C TRP A 118 -13.76 17.53 -2.07
N ALA A 119 -13.56 18.53 -2.99
CA ALA A 119 -13.02 18.25 -4.30
C ALA A 119 -11.58 17.72 -4.22
N ILE A 120 -10.75 18.27 -3.33
CA ILE A 120 -9.38 17.80 -3.08
C ILE A 120 -9.39 16.36 -2.53
N ALA A 121 -10.24 16.09 -1.54
CA ALA A 121 -10.39 14.75 -0.97
C ALA A 121 -10.85 13.73 -2.03
N PHE A 122 -11.79 14.13 -2.89
CA PHE A 122 -12.26 13.29 -4.00
C PHE A 122 -11.15 13.04 -5.03
N VAL A 123 -10.39 14.07 -5.43
CA VAL A 123 -9.26 13.92 -6.38
C VAL A 123 -8.23 12.94 -5.82
N TYR A 124 -7.90 13.03 -4.52
CA TYR A 124 -7.00 12.09 -3.88
C TYR A 124 -7.51 10.65 -3.99
N ALA A 125 -8.77 10.41 -3.60
CA ALA A 125 -9.39 9.09 -3.66
C ALA A 125 -9.44 8.56 -5.11
N LEU A 126 -9.82 9.41 -6.07
CA LEU A 126 -9.82 9.07 -7.50
C LEU A 126 -8.43 8.68 -8.00
N CYS A 127 -7.40 9.46 -7.66
CA CYS A 127 -6.01 9.15 -8.02
C CYS A 127 -5.54 7.81 -7.44
N ALA A 128 -5.92 7.48 -6.21
CA ALA A 128 -5.61 6.18 -5.60
C ALA A 128 -6.25 5.03 -6.37
N LEU A 129 -7.55 5.14 -6.72
CA LEU A 129 -8.26 4.13 -7.49
C LEU A 129 -7.69 3.98 -8.91
N LEU A 130 -7.38 5.10 -9.59
CA LEU A 130 -6.75 5.07 -10.92
C LEU A 130 -5.37 4.40 -10.87
N ARG A 131 -4.58 4.67 -9.82
CA ARG A 131 -3.30 4.00 -9.61
C ARG A 131 -3.47 2.50 -9.43
N LEU A 132 -4.43 2.05 -8.61
CA LEU A 132 -4.69 0.62 -8.39
C LEU A 132 -5.14 -0.06 -9.69
N ALA A 133 -6.05 0.56 -10.45
CA ALA A 133 -6.48 0.07 -11.75
C ALA A 133 -5.28 -0.07 -12.71
N ARG A 134 -4.44 0.98 -12.82
CA ARG A 134 -3.23 0.93 -13.65
C ARG A 134 -2.25 -0.16 -13.22
N PHE A 135 -2.05 -0.33 -11.90
CA PHE A 135 -1.19 -1.38 -11.37
C PHE A 135 -1.69 -2.77 -11.76
N ASN A 136 -2.99 -3.02 -11.61
CA ASN A 136 -3.61 -4.31 -11.96
C ASN A 136 -3.54 -4.61 -13.47
N CYS A 137 -3.68 -3.59 -14.32
CA CYS A 137 -3.53 -3.76 -15.78
C CYS A 137 -2.07 -4.01 -16.21
N ASN A 138 -1.09 -3.47 -15.47
CA ASN A 138 0.33 -3.54 -15.84
C ASN A 138 1.09 -4.66 -15.10
N VAL A 139 0.39 -5.60 -14.47
CA VAL A 139 1.01 -6.76 -13.83
C VAL A 139 1.77 -7.57 -14.86
N GLY A 140 3.11 -7.65 -14.71
CA GLY A 140 4.01 -8.36 -15.64
C GLY A 140 4.73 -7.49 -16.66
N VAL A 141 4.31 -6.23 -16.85
CA VAL A 141 4.90 -5.30 -17.84
C VAL A 141 6.05 -4.49 -17.26
N VAL A 142 5.95 -4.08 -15.99
CA VAL A 142 6.96 -3.25 -15.32
C VAL A 142 7.84 -4.10 -14.40
N SER A 143 9.14 -3.81 -14.37
CA SER A 143 10.09 -4.52 -13.49
C SER A 143 9.71 -4.36 -12.02
N LYS A 144 10.00 -5.41 -11.21
CA LYS A 144 9.68 -5.43 -9.77
C LYS A 144 10.52 -4.45 -8.93
N ASN A 145 11.48 -3.76 -9.53
CA ASN A 145 12.45 -2.92 -8.82
C ASN A 145 11.94 -1.49 -8.57
N TYR A 146 11.05 -1.00 -9.42
CA TYR A 146 10.50 0.35 -9.35
C TYR A 146 8.98 0.32 -9.41
N PHE A 147 8.36 1.19 -8.62
CA PHE A 147 6.94 1.51 -8.73
C PHE A 147 6.74 2.68 -9.67
N GLN A 148 5.71 2.61 -10.50
CA GLN A 148 5.24 3.73 -11.32
C GLN A 148 4.30 4.60 -10.48
N GLY A 149 4.77 5.79 -10.09
CA GLY A 149 4.09 6.68 -9.17
C GLY A 149 4.22 6.25 -7.69
N LEU A 150 3.78 7.13 -6.79
CA LEU A 150 3.81 6.91 -5.35
C LEU A 150 2.91 5.71 -4.96
N PRO A 151 3.39 4.73 -4.19
CA PRO A 151 2.54 3.65 -3.66
C PRO A 151 1.38 4.19 -2.82
N SER A 152 0.14 3.63 -2.99
CA SER A 152 -1.03 4.10 -2.24
C SER A 152 -0.88 4.02 -0.72
N PRO A 153 -0.22 2.99 -0.13
CA PRO A 153 0.06 3.01 1.30
C PRO A 153 0.96 4.19 1.72
N ALA A 154 1.98 4.52 0.89
CA ALA A 154 2.86 5.65 1.20
C ALA A 154 2.15 7.01 1.09
N ALA A 155 1.25 7.16 0.12
CA ALA A 155 0.41 8.34 -0.02
C ALA A 155 -0.55 8.49 1.18
N ALA A 156 -1.17 7.38 1.61
CA ALA A 156 -2.03 7.32 2.79
C ALA A 156 -1.25 7.67 4.07
N ALA A 157 -0.02 7.14 4.21
CA ALA A 157 0.86 7.46 5.33
C ALA A 157 1.27 8.94 5.36
N LEU A 158 1.48 9.56 4.19
CA LEU A 158 1.79 10.99 4.10
C LEU A 158 0.61 11.84 4.56
N VAL A 159 -0.61 11.53 4.10
CA VAL A 159 -1.82 12.29 4.44
C VAL A 159 -2.23 12.07 5.91
N CYS A 160 -2.33 10.81 6.36
CA CYS A 160 -2.69 10.50 7.74
C CYS A 160 -1.56 10.85 8.72
N GLY A 161 -0.30 10.75 8.31
CA GLY A 161 0.86 11.22 9.08
C GLY A 161 0.83 12.72 9.31
N PHE A 162 0.39 13.52 8.32
CA PHE A 162 0.16 14.95 8.49
C PHE A 162 -0.94 15.24 9.52
N VAL A 163 -2.07 14.53 9.44
CA VAL A 163 -3.16 14.65 10.42
C VAL A 163 -2.64 14.32 11.82
N TRP A 164 -1.93 13.22 11.98
CA TRP A 164 -1.34 12.81 13.27
C TRP A 164 -0.38 13.86 13.82
N LEU A 165 0.54 14.37 12.99
CA LEU A 165 1.47 15.45 13.33
C LEU A 165 0.75 16.68 13.90
N CYS A 166 -0.33 17.10 13.22
CA CYS A 166 -1.11 18.27 13.64
C CYS A 166 -1.88 18.03 14.95
N VAL A 167 -2.46 16.85 15.13
CA VAL A 167 -3.21 16.48 16.34
C VAL A 167 -2.31 16.46 17.58
N GLU A 168 -1.05 16.01 17.43
CA GLU A 168 -0.07 16.03 18.52
C GLU A 168 0.58 17.42 18.74
N GLY A 169 0.20 18.42 17.95
CA GLY A 169 0.71 19.79 18.14
C GLY A 169 2.16 19.98 17.69
N HIS A 170 2.70 19.09 16.87
CA HIS A 170 4.08 19.18 16.37
C HIS A 170 4.21 20.10 15.14
N LEU A 171 3.11 20.68 14.66
CA LEU A 171 3.17 21.67 13.60
C LEU A 171 3.73 22.99 14.16
N PRO A 172 4.75 23.61 13.52
CA PRO A 172 5.30 24.88 13.98
C PRO A 172 4.24 25.97 14.08
N ASP A 173 4.35 26.86 15.08
CA ASP A 173 3.35 27.90 15.38
C ASP A 173 3.02 28.80 14.19
N PHE A 174 4.03 29.14 13.37
CA PHE A 174 3.83 29.94 12.17
C PHE A 174 3.00 29.23 11.08
N ALA A 175 2.94 27.89 11.11
CA ALA A 175 2.22 27.07 10.13
C ALA A 175 0.81 26.70 10.60
N GLN A 176 0.50 26.77 11.90
CA GLN A 176 -0.82 26.44 12.47
C GLN A 176 -1.99 27.20 11.81
N PRO A 177 -1.89 28.52 11.53
CA PRO A 177 -2.97 29.25 10.86
C PRO A 177 -3.29 28.74 9.44
N TYR A 178 -2.31 28.06 8.81
CA TYR A 178 -2.40 27.55 7.42
C TYR A 178 -2.58 26.04 7.35
N THR A 179 -3.05 25.41 8.45
CA THR A 179 -3.21 23.95 8.50
C THR A 179 -4.08 23.40 7.37
N SER A 180 -5.18 24.08 7.02
CA SER A 180 -6.09 23.65 5.95
C SER A 180 -5.44 23.74 4.58
N GLU A 181 -4.70 24.79 4.31
CA GLU A 181 -4.01 25.02 3.03
C GLU A 181 -2.84 24.02 2.86
N ILE A 182 -2.08 23.80 3.94
CA ILE A 182 -1.00 22.80 3.94
C ILE A 182 -1.57 21.39 3.73
N ALA A 183 -2.66 21.05 4.43
CA ALA A 183 -3.36 19.78 4.25
C ALA A 183 -3.81 19.60 2.80
N ALA A 184 -4.38 20.66 2.20
CA ALA A 184 -4.82 20.66 0.81
C ALA A 184 -3.65 20.40 -0.16
N VAL A 185 -2.51 21.06 0.04
CA VAL A 185 -1.30 20.87 -0.77
C VAL A 185 -0.73 19.47 -0.61
N VAL A 186 -0.60 18.98 0.63
CA VAL A 186 -0.10 17.62 0.93
C VAL A 186 -1.00 16.56 0.30
N THR A 187 -2.32 16.71 0.41
CA THR A 187 -3.29 15.76 -0.13
C THR A 187 -3.28 15.75 -1.66
N LEU A 188 -3.29 16.91 -2.31
CA LEU A 188 -3.17 17.01 -3.77
C LEU A 188 -1.83 16.47 -4.27
N TYR A 189 -0.73 16.83 -3.62
CA TYR A 189 0.59 16.34 -3.96
C TYR A 189 0.64 14.81 -3.88
N ALA A 190 0.15 14.21 -2.80
CA ALA A 190 0.09 12.76 -2.64
C ALA A 190 -0.76 12.12 -3.73
N GLY A 191 -1.97 12.67 -4.00
CA GLY A 191 -2.87 12.18 -5.04
C GLY A 191 -2.25 12.22 -6.44
N LEU A 192 -1.79 13.38 -6.87
CA LEU A 192 -1.21 13.56 -8.21
C LEU A 192 0.08 12.74 -8.40
N THR A 193 0.87 12.60 -7.34
CA THR A 193 2.09 11.79 -7.38
C THR A 193 1.78 10.30 -7.55
N MET A 194 0.66 9.78 -7.05
CA MET A 194 0.23 8.40 -7.28
C MET A 194 0.01 8.09 -8.77
N VAL A 195 -0.54 9.04 -9.53
CA VAL A 195 -0.82 8.86 -10.97
C VAL A 195 0.37 9.23 -11.85
N SER A 196 1.39 9.89 -11.30
CA SER A 196 2.59 10.29 -12.04
C SER A 196 3.39 9.09 -12.56
N ASN A 197 4.31 9.35 -13.50
CA ASN A 197 5.27 8.37 -14.01
C ASN A 197 6.63 8.46 -13.32
N ALA A 198 6.68 9.08 -12.14
CA ALA A 198 7.90 9.16 -11.36
C ALA A 198 8.32 7.76 -10.87
N PRO A 199 9.59 7.37 -10.99
CA PRO A 199 10.08 6.07 -10.55
C PRO A 199 10.33 6.09 -9.05
N PHE A 200 9.56 5.29 -8.30
CA PHE A 200 9.77 5.09 -6.88
C PHE A 200 10.44 3.76 -6.61
N PHE A 201 11.43 3.75 -5.74
CA PHE A 201 12.17 2.54 -5.40
C PHE A 201 11.31 1.56 -4.59
N SER A 202 11.24 0.28 -5.01
CA SER A 202 10.37 -0.71 -4.38
C SER A 202 11.01 -1.48 -3.23
N GLY A 203 12.32 -1.32 -2.99
CA GLY A 203 13.06 -2.03 -1.93
C GLY A 203 13.20 -3.55 -2.11
N LYS A 204 12.66 -4.13 -3.18
CA LYS A 204 12.64 -5.59 -3.39
C LYS A 204 13.98 -6.16 -3.92
N SER A 205 14.90 -5.31 -4.36
CA SER A 205 16.18 -5.71 -4.98
C SER A 205 17.29 -6.05 -4.00
N TYR A 206 17.13 -5.80 -2.71
CA TYR A 206 18.16 -6.19 -1.76
C TYR A 206 18.12 -7.70 -1.58
N ALA A 207 19.06 -8.40 -2.26
CA ALA A 207 19.41 -9.77 -1.92
C ALA A 207 19.68 -9.82 -0.41
N VAL A 208 19.15 -10.84 0.25
CA VAL A 208 19.35 -11.09 1.68
C VAL A 208 20.85 -11.00 1.98
N VAL A 209 21.25 -9.92 2.63
CA VAL A 209 22.62 -9.78 3.10
C VAL A 209 22.83 -10.87 4.15
N LYS A 210 23.62 -11.89 3.82
CA LYS A 210 23.85 -13.07 4.66
C LYS A 210 24.46 -12.72 6.03
N THR A 211 25.01 -11.50 6.17
CA THR A 211 25.63 -11.06 7.42
C THR A 211 25.25 -9.59 7.65
N ILE A 212 24.53 -9.31 8.72
CA ILE A 212 24.18 -7.94 9.10
C ILE A 212 25.38 -7.36 9.84
N PRO A 213 26.10 -6.35 9.31
CA PRO A 213 27.24 -5.76 10.01
C PRO A 213 26.76 -5.02 11.26
N PHE A 214 27.59 -5.01 12.30
CA PHE A 214 27.25 -4.42 13.62
C PHE A 214 26.80 -2.95 13.53
N TRP A 215 27.38 -2.16 12.64
CA TRP A 215 26.99 -0.76 12.45
C TRP A 215 25.54 -0.59 11.98
N VAL A 216 24.98 -1.55 11.23
CA VAL A 216 23.56 -1.54 10.80
C VAL A 216 22.65 -1.68 12.01
N ILE A 217 23.03 -2.53 12.98
CA ILE A 217 22.27 -2.69 14.23
C ILE A 217 22.34 -1.38 15.04
N ALA A 218 23.53 -0.78 15.15
CA ALA A 218 23.72 0.48 15.87
C ALA A 218 22.91 1.62 15.25
N VAL A 219 22.97 1.79 13.92
CA VAL A 219 22.17 2.79 13.18
C VAL A 219 20.67 2.50 13.31
N GLY A 220 20.25 1.22 13.19
CA GLY A 220 18.85 0.82 13.36
C GLY A 220 18.33 1.14 14.77
N THR A 221 19.13 0.91 15.80
CA THR A 221 18.78 1.25 17.19
C THR A 221 18.67 2.76 17.38
N LEU A 222 19.61 3.54 16.85
CA LEU A 222 19.56 5.01 16.92
C LEU A 222 18.30 5.54 16.19
N LEU A 223 18.02 5.02 15.02
CA LEU A 223 16.85 5.39 14.23
C LEU A 223 15.55 5.02 14.96
N PHE A 224 15.50 3.87 15.63
CA PHE A 224 14.38 3.46 16.46
C PHE A 224 14.16 4.41 17.65
N ILE A 225 15.23 4.86 18.33
CA ILE A 225 15.15 5.84 19.43
C ILE A 225 14.60 7.18 18.91
N VAL A 226 15.11 7.66 17.77
CA VAL A 226 14.63 8.92 17.16
C VAL A 226 13.15 8.82 16.76
N ILE A 227 12.74 7.72 16.16
CA ILE A 227 11.34 7.48 15.79
C ILE A 227 10.45 7.40 17.04
N SER A 228 10.92 6.75 18.11
CA SER A 228 10.15 6.59 19.34
C SER A 228 10.00 7.89 20.15
N SER A 229 10.92 8.86 19.99
CA SER A 229 10.84 10.13 20.74
C SER A 229 9.76 11.08 20.21
N ASN A 230 9.53 11.09 18.89
CA ASN A 230 8.51 11.89 18.21
C ASN A 230 7.95 11.10 17.02
N THR A 231 7.07 10.15 17.31
CA THR A 231 6.62 9.16 16.31
C THR A 231 5.91 9.80 15.13
N SER A 232 4.98 10.74 15.35
CA SER A 232 4.22 11.41 14.28
C SER A 232 5.12 12.22 13.35
N LEU A 233 6.04 13.01 13.94
CA LEU A 233 6.99 13.82 13.18
C LEU A 233 7.92 12.93 12.34
N SER A 234 8.47 11.88 12.95
CA SER A 234 9.40 10.96 12.29
C SER A 234 8.74 10.22 11.13
N ILE A 235 7.53 9.72 11.32
CA ILE A 235 6.75 9.05 10.29
C ILE A 235 6.44 10.03 9.14
N PHE A 236 5.93 11.21 9.46
CA PHE A 236 5.60 12.21 8.44
C PHE A 236 6.84 12.62 7.62
N VAL A 237 7.97 12.93 8.27
CA VAL A 237 9.22 13.28 7.59
C VAL A 237 9.72 12.14 6.71
N LEU A 238 9.66 10.89 7.20
CA LEU A 238 10.06 9.71 6.43
C LEU A 238 9.26 9.58 5.12
N PHE A 239 7.93 9.71 5.20
CA PHE A 239 7.09 9.59 4.01
C PHE A 239 7.17 10.83 3.10
N CYS A 240 7.43 12.03 3.64
CA CYS A 240 7.78 13.21 2.85
C CYS A 240 9.05 12.98 2.03
N LEU A 241 10.13 12.52 2.67
CA LEU A 241 11.39 12.22 2.00
C LEU A 241 11.23 11.14 0.93
N TYR A 242 10.45 10.09 1.25
CA TYR A 242 10.13 9.04 0.27
C TYR A 242 9.33 9.62 -0.91
N ALA A 243 8.30 10.42 -0.66
CA ALA A 243 7.48 11.03 -1.71
C ALA A 243 8.26 11.99 -2.60
N LEU A 244 9.29 12.67 -2.06
CA LEU A 244 10.18 13.53 -2.84
C LEU A 244 11.23 12.72 -3.62
N SER A 245 11.65 11.55 -3.12
CA SER A 245 12.73 10.74 -3.69
C SER A 245 12.47 10.31 -5.14
N GLY A 246 11.19 10.02 -5.50
CA GLY A 246 10.81 9.63 -6.85
C GLY A 246 11.07 10.75 -7.87
N TYR A 247 10.76 11.99 -7.51
CA TYR A 247 11.03 13.14 -8.37
C TYR A 247 12.52 13.48 -8.41
N ALA A 248 13.22 13.39 -7.28
CA ALA A 248 14.67 13.59 -7.22
C ALA A 248 15.41 12.59 -8.13
N TYR A 249 15.00 11.32 -8.09
CA TYR A 249 15.56 10.29 -8.97
C TYR A 249 15.18 10.49 -10.44
N GLY A 250 13.94 10.88 -10.73
CA GLY A 250 13.50 11.22 -12.08
C GLY A 250 14.30 12.39 -12.67
N PHE A 251 14.53 13.44 -11.85
CA PHE A 251 15.35 14.59 -12.23
C PHE A 251 16.82 14.19 -12.47
N TYR A 252 17.37 13.36 -11.61
CA TYR A 252 18.71 12.80 -11.77
C TYR A 252 18.85 12.03 -13.10
N CYS A 253 17.88 11.18 -13.46
CA CYS A 253 17.86 10.46 -14.74
C CYS A 253 17.82 11.45 -15.92
N TYR A 254 16.99 12.49 -15.86
CA TYR A 254 16.90 13.51 -16.87
C TYR A 254 18.23 14.25 -17.06
N TRP A 255 18.85 14.68 -15.97
CA TRP A 255 20.10 15.45 -16.00
C TRP A 255 21.32 14.62 -16.47
N THR A 256 21.35 13.33 -16.15
CA THR A 256 22.44 12.43 -16.54
C THR A 256 22.22 11.77 -17.91
N GLY A 257 21.11 12.07 -18.61
CA GLY A 257 20.77 11.43 -19.89
C GLY A 257 20.45 9.94 -19.79
N ARG A 258 20.23 9.41 -18.57
CA ARG A 258 19.86 8.00 -18.35
C ARG A 258 18.37 7.80 -18.65
N PRO A 259 18.00 6.70 -19.34
CA PRO A 259 16.59 6.43 -19.58
C PRO A 259 15.85 6.20 -18.25
N ASN A 260 14.64 6.77 -18.13
CA ASN A 260 13.78 6.46 -17.00
C ASN A 260 13.48 4.95 -16.97
N PRO A 261 13.78 4.23 -15.87
CA PRO A 261 13.64 2.78 -15.81
C PRO A 261 12.24 2.29 -16.16
N ILE A 262 11.20 3.05 -15.81
CA ILE A 262 9.80 2.70 -16.14
C ILE A 262 9.55 2.80 -17.65
N GLN A 263 10.03 3.86 -18.30
CA GLN A 263 9.88 4.02 -19.75
C GLN A 263 10.67 2.95 -20.52
N ALA A 264 11.85 2.59 -20.03
CA ALA A 264 12.64 1.51 -20.61
C ALA A 264 11.94 0.15 -20.50
N ASP A 265 11.31 -0.15 -19.38
CA ASP A 265 10.58 -1.41 -19.19
C ASP A 265 9.31 -1.47 -20.07
N ILE A 266 8.54 -0.40 -20.16
CA ILE A 266 7.37 -0.31 -21.04
C ILE A 266 7.78 -0.47 -22.51
N ALA A 267 8.86 0.18 -22.94
CA ALA A 267 9.35 0.06 -24.31
C ALA A 267 9.79 -1.38 -24.65
N ARG A 268 10.42 -2.08 -23.68
CA ARG A 268 10.80 -3.49 -23.86
C ARG A 268 9.58 -4.41 -23.96
N SER A 269 8.56 -4.21 -23.14
CA SER A 269 7.35 -5.04 -23.19
C SER A 269 6.57 -4.83 -24.49
N LEU A 270 6.48 -3.58 -24.97
CA LEU A 270 5.85 -3.29 -26.27
C LEU A 270 6.60 -3.93 -27.43
N ALA A 271 7.94 -3.89 -27.41
CA ALA A 271 8.76 -4.54 -28.44
C ALA A 271 8.60 -6.07 -28.43
N GLN A 272 8.47 -6.69 -27.25
CA GLN A 272 8.21 -8.12 -27.12
C GLN A 272 6.84 -8.51 -27.68
N GLN A 273 5.79 -7.75 -27.34
CA GLN A 273 4.44 -8.00 -27.87
C GLN A 273 4.37 -7.85 -29.39
N GLN A 274 5.06 -6.87 -29.95
CA GLN A 274 5.15 -6.72 -31.43
C GLN A 274 5.89 -7.87 -32.09
N ALA A 275 6.95 -8.40 -31.46
CA ALA A 275 7.67 -9.55 -31.98
C ALA A 275 6.81 -10.82 -31.94
N GLU A 276 6.08 -11.07 -30.85
CA GLU A 276 5.15 -12.20 -30.72
C GLU A 276 4.00 -12.14 -31.74
N GLN A 277 3.45 -10.94 -31.99
CA GLN A 277 2.41 -10.75 -33.01
C GLN A 277 2.94 -11.00 -34.41
N ALA A 278 4.15 -10.53 -34.72
CA ALA A 278 4.78 -10.76 -36.03
C ALA A 278 5.10 -12.26 -36.31
N GLU A 279 5.43 -13.03 -35.25
CA GLU A 279 5.61 -14.48 -35.35
C GLU A 279 4.30 -15.24 -35.51
N GLY A 280 3.23 -14.76 -34.84
CA GLY A 280 1.87 -15.33 -34.92
C GLY A 280 1.20 -15.15 -36.31
N ASP A 281 1.50 -14.04 -37.00
CA ASP A 281 0.94 -13.75 -38.31
C ASP A 281 1.65 -14.53 -39.46
N VAL A 282 2.76 -15.24 -39.16
CA VAL A 282 3.52 -16.04 -40.13
C VAL A 282 3.08 -17.53 -40.16
N HIS A 283 2.24 -17.94 -39.25
CA HIS A 283 1.66 -19.30 -39.16
C HIS A 283 0.17 -19.29 -39.45
#